data_cfb8ce09cdaa66b14d1a95a79920802f
#
_entry.id   cfb8ce09cdaa66b14d1a95a79920802f
#
_cell.length_a   1.000
_cell.length_b   1.000
_cell.length_c   1.000
_cell.angle_alpha   90.00
_cell.angle_beta   90.00
_cell.angle_gamma   90.00
#
_symmetry.space_group_name_H-M   'P 1'
#
loop_
_entity.id
_entity.type
_entity.pdbx_description
1 polymer ?
#
loop_
_entity_poly.entity_id
_entity_poly.type
_entity_poly.pdbx_seq_one_letter_code
_entity_poly.pdbx_strand_id
1 'polypeptide(L)'
;MMKKLFSLLVIATIAIVLAACGGNEKKSSSDDKTIIVGASPTPHTVLLEQAKPILEKEGYTLKIKTINDYTTPNRFLDAGELDANFFQHTPYLETEKKSKGYKIESAGNIHIEPMAVYSKKYKSLKDLPENAEVFVSNNPAEEGRFLSFFTKAGLITLKDGVDPVKATFKDIKENKKNIKFNNKQSAEFLPKSYNNGEGDAVIINSNYALENKLNPVKDSIAIESSDSPYANLIAVKEGHKNDAKIKALVKALQSKEVKDYIEKNYKGSVIPAK
;
A
#
# COMPACT_ATOMS: atom_id res chain seq x y z
N MET A 1 -54.59 7.14 -55.60
CA MET A 1 -53.11 7.20 -55.72
C MET A 1 -52.42 7.95 -54.61
N MET A 2 -53.01 9.00 -54.01
CA MET A 2 -52.40 9.81 -52.92
C MET A 2 -52.16 9.10 -51.63
N LYS A 3 -52.97 8.09 -51.22
CA LYS A 3 -52.80 7.36 -49.95
C LYS A 3 -51.56 6.41 -49.90
N LYS A 4 -51.09 5.92 -51.05
CA LYS A 4 -49.88 5.08 -51.15
C LYS A 4 -48.57 5.87 -51.14
N LEU A 5 -48.58 7.13 -51.55
CA LEU A 5 -47.40 8.01 -51.48
C LEU A 5 -47.11 8.44 -50.01
N PHE A 6 -48.16 8.66 -49.21
CA PHE A 6 -48.02 9.07 -47.84
C PHE A 6 -47.43 7.96 -46.93
N SER A 7 -47.76 6.66 -47.21
CA SER A 7 -47.18 5.53 -46.47
C SER A 7 -45.69 5.30 -46.78
N LEU A 8 -45.24 5.60 -47.99
CA LEU A 8 -43.82 5.46 -48.34
C LEU A 8 -42.95 6.57 -47.73
N LEU A 9 -43.50 7.77 -47.56
CA LEU A 9 -42.76 8.89 -46.94
C LEU A 9 -42.57 8.72 -45.42
N VAL A 10 -43.55 8.09 -44.73
CA VAL A 10 -43.46 7.82 -43.27
C VAL A 10 -42.48 6.70 -42.99
N ILE A 11 -42.35 5.68 -43.83
CA ILE A 11 -41.38 4.58 -43.68
C ILE A 11 -39.95 5.08 -43.91
N ALA A 12 -39.75 6.01 -44.85
CA ALA A 12 -38.42 6.58 -45.10
C ALA A 12 -37.92 7.48 -43.95
N THR A 13 -38.82 8.18 -43.25
CA THR A 13 -38.44 9.01 -42.08
C THR A 13 -38.13 8.18 -40.83
N ILE A 14 -38.75 7.02 -40.63
CA ILE A 14 -38.47 6.12 -39.50
C ILE A 14 -37.11 5.41 -39.67
N ALA A 15 -36.70 5.11 -40.93
CA ALA A 15 -35.41 4.51 -41.22
C ALA A 15 -34.21 5.43 -40.93
N ILE A 16 -34.39 6.76 -41.05
CA ILE A 16 -33.33 7.75 -40.77
C ILE A 16 -33.13 7.98 -39.25
N VAL A 17 -34.19 7.81 -38.44
CA VAL A 17 -34.09 8.00 -36.98
C VAL A 17 -33.41 6.80 -36.29
N LEU A 18 -33.49 5.59 -36.87
CA LEU A 18 -32.83 4.39 -36.35
C LEU A 18 -31.32 4.31 -36.68
N ALA A 19 -30.83 5.06 -37.66
CA ALA A 19 -29.40 5.13 -37.96
C ALA A 19 -28.61 6.12 -37.09
N ALA A 20 -29.30 6.98 -36.31
CA ALA A 20 -28.67 7.98 -35.45
C ALA A 20 -28.38 7.49 -34.01
N CYS A 21 -28.87 6.30 -33.62
CA CYS A 21 -28.64 5.71 -32.26
C CYS A 21 -27.65 4.55 -32.26
N GLY A 22 -26.90 4.30 -33.33
CA GLY A 22 -25.96 3.19 -33.45
C GLY A 22 -24.47 3.56 -33.26
N GLY A 23 -24.18 4.77 -32.81
CA GLY A 23 -22.83 5.19 -32.46
C GLY A 23 -22.52 4.84 -31.00
N ASN A 24 -22.16 3.58 -30.68
CA ASN A 24 -21.47 3.24 -29.48
C ASN A 24 -20.03 3.76 -29.60
N GLU A 25 -19.87 5.09 -29.49
CA GLU A 25 -18.56 5.67 -29.26
C GLU A 25 -18.06 5.04 -27.92
N LYS A 26 -17.22 4.01 -28.04
CA LYS A 26 -16.25 3.71 -27.02
C LYS A 26 -15.54 5.04 -26.77
N LYS A 27 -15.94 5.78 -25.72
CA LYS A 27 -15.12 6.86 -25.17
C LYS A 27 -13.76 6.25 -24.98
N SER A 28 -12.86 6.56 -25.89
CA SER A 28 -11.45 6.27 -25.75
C SER A 28 -11.03 6.91 -24.42
N SER A 29 -10.58 6.09 -23.47
CA SER A 29 -10.08 6.49 -22.16
C SER A 29 -8.80 7.32 -22.23
N SER A 30 -8.42 7.79 -23.42
CA SER A 30 -7.17 8.52 -23.66
C SER A 30 -7.19 10.00 -23.26
N ASP A 31 -8.36 10.58 -22.94
CA ASP A 31 -8.48 12.01 -22.61
C ASP A 31 -8.78 12.29 -21.12
N ASP A 32 -8.89 11.28 -20.26
CA ASP A 32 -9.06 11.51 -18.83
C ASP A 32 -7.72 11.89 -18.19
N LYS A 33 -7.53 13.21 -18.00
CA LYS A 33 -6.35 13.79 -17.35
C LYS A 33 -6.43 13.74 -15.82
N THR A 34 -7.51 13.24 -15.24
CA THR A 34 -7.66 13.08 -13.80
C THR A 34 -7.09 11.74 -13.34
N ILE A 35 -6.33 11.76 -12.25
CA ILE A 35 -5.79 10.60 -11.58
C ILE A 35 -6.33 10.59 -10.15
N ILE A 36 -7.16 9.60 -9.80
CA ILE A 36 -7.73 9.46 -8.45
C ILE A 36 -6.91 8.40 -7.70
N VAL A 37 -6.20 8.81 -6.66
CA VAL A 37 -5.33 7.92 -5.87
C VAL A 37 -5.83 7.81 -4.44
N GLY A 38 -6.09 6.58 -3.97
CA GLY A 38 -6.33 6.26 -2.57
C GLY A 38 -5.01 6.03 -1.85
N ALA A 39 -4.73 6.75 -0.76
CA ALA A 39 -3.44 6.66 -0.09
C ALA A 39 -3.55 6.78 1.43
N SER A 40 -2.64 6.14 2.16
CA SER A 40 -2.46 6.37 3.60
C SER A 40 -1.96 7.80 3.86
N PRO A 41 -2.22 8.38 5.06
CA PRO A 41 -1.85 9.78 5.32
C PRO A 41 -0.36 10.05 5.11
N THR A 42 0.49 9.57 5.99
CA THR A 42 1.94 9.80 5.99
C THR A 42 2.68 8.46 5.86
N PRO A 43 3.68 8.32 4.97
CA PRO A 43 4.25 9.36 4.09
C PRO A 43 3.51 9.51 2.74
N HIS A 44 2.57 8.61 2.39
CA HIS A 44 2.03 8.41 1.06
C HIS A 44 1.33 9.66 0.49
N THR A 45 0.34 10.20 1.23
CA THR A 45 -0.36 11.43 0.81
C THR A 45 0.63 12.59 0.67
N VAL A 46 1.60 12.71 1.60
CA VAL A 46 2.61 13.76 1.55
C VAL A 46 3.46 13.66 0.28
N LEU A 47 3.86 12.46 -0.11
CA LEU A 47 4.65 12.25 -1.35
C LEU A 47 3.81 12.52 -2.61
N LEU A 48 2.53 12.18 -2.60
CA LEU A 48 1.61 12.54 -3.69
C LEU A 48 1.46 14.05 -3.84
N GLU A 49 1.40 14.82 -2.75
CA GLU A 49 1.37 16.28 -2.80
C GLU A 49 2.69 16.86 -3.37
N GLN A 50 3.85 16.23 -3.13
CA GLN A 50 5.10 16.62 -3.78
C GLN A 50 5.11 16.29 -5.29
N ALA A 51 4.48 15.19 -5.70
CA ALA A 51 4.37 14.79 -7.10
C ALA A 51 3.35 15.63 -7.89
N LYS A 52 2.37 16.23 -7.21
CA LYS A 52 1.26 16.98 -7.82
C LYS A 52 1.70 18.09 -8.78
N PRO A 53 2.62 19.02 -8.42
CA PRO A 53 3.08 20.06 -9.34
C PRO A 53 3.84 19.52 -10.56
N ILE A 54 4.43 18.33 -10.47
CA ILE A 54 5.09 17.66 -11.60
C ILE A 54 4.02 17.16 -12.57
N LEU A 55 2.97 16.52 -12.06
CA LEU A 55 1.84 16.03 -12.85
C LEU A 55 1.05 17.17 -13.51
N GLU A 56 0.84 18.28 -12.81
CA GLU A 56 0.17 19.47 -13.34
C GLU A 56 0.91 20.06 -14.56
N LYS A 57 2.25 20.08 -14.54
CA LYS A 57 3.07 20.50 -15.70
C LYS A 57 2.92 19.57 -16.90
N GLU A 58 2.61 18.29 -16.67
CA GLU A 58 2.32 17.31 -17.74
C GLU A 58 0.82 17.29 -18.12
N GLY A 59 0.00 18.20 -17.57
CA GLY A 59 -1.42 18.37 -17.88
C GLY A 59 -2.34 17.38 -17.17
N TYR A 60 -1.88 16.74 -16.08
CA TYR A 60 -2.70 15.86 -15.25
C TYR A 60 -3.21 16.55 -13.99
N THR A 61 -4.40 16.18 -13.55
CA THR A 61 -5.00 16.62 -12.29
C THR A 61 -4.99 15.46 -11.30
N LEU A 62 -4.23 15.57 -10.20
CA LEU A 62 -4.17 14.57 -9.15
C LEU A 62 -5.25 14.84 -8.09
N LYS A 63 -6.11 13.85 -7.83
CA LYS A 63 -7.09 13.82 -6.72
C LYS A 63 -6.69 12.76 -5.72
N ILE A 64 -6.40 13.17 -4.48
CA ILE A 64 -5.96 12.28 -3.42
C ILE A 64 -7.14 12.00 -2.49
N LYS A 65 -7.43 10.71 -2.27
CA LYS A 65 -8.37 10.23 -1.26
C LYS A 65 -7.58 9.61 -0.11
N THR A 66 -7.52 10.29 1.03
CA THR A 66 -6.84 9.76 2.22
C THR A 66 -7.67 8.65 2.85
N ILE A 67 -7.05 7.49 3.10
CA ILE A 67 -7.67 6.29 3.67
C ILE A 67 -6.79 5.79 4.80
N ASN A 68 -7.35 5.63 6.01
CA ASN A 68 -6.58 5.36 7.23
C ASN A 68 -6.42 3.86 7.56
N ASP A 69 -7.09 2.97 6.83
CA ASP A 69 -7.00 1.53 7.02
C ASP A 69 -6.38 0.83 5.81
N TYR A 70 -5.96 -0.44 5.98
CA TYR A 70 -5.34 -1.21 4.91
C TYR A 70 -6.34 -2.07 4.10
N THR A 71 -7.60 -2.18 4.51
CA THR A 71 -8.60 -3.05 3.86
C THR A 71 -9.37 -2.35 2.75
N THR A 72 -9.60 -1.05 2.91
CA THR A 72 -10.42 -0.24 2.01
C THR A 72 -9.76 0.06 0.65
N PRO A 73 -8.43 0.41 0.56
CA PRO A 73 -7.85 0.90 -0.69
C PRO A 73 -7.90 -0.12 -1.84
N ASN A 74 -7.62 -1.41 -1.58
CA ASN A 74 -7.67 -2.44 -2.61
C ASN A 74 -9.09 -2.72 -3.07
N ARG A 75 -10.05 -2.71 -2.15
CA ARG A 75 -11.47 -2.87 -2.49
C ARG A 75 -11.97 -1.74 -3.41
N PHE A 76 -11.60 -0.50 -3.12
CA PHE A 76 -11.97 0.66 -3.93
C PHE A 76 -11.29 0.63 -5.30
N LEU A 77 -10.04 0.20 -5.36
CA LEU A 77 -9.31 0.05 -6.62
C LEU A 77 -9.94 -1.02 -7.51
N ASP A 78 -10.23 -2.19 -6.95
CA ASP A 78 -10.86 -3.30 -7.69
C ASP A 78 -12.27 -2.93 -8.18
N ALA A 79 -13.02 -2.17 -7.38
CA ALA A 79 -14.34 -1.63 -7.76
C ALA A 79 -14.27 -0.52 -8.82
N GLY A 80 -13.08 0.01 -9.13
CA GLY A 80 -12.92 1.12 -10.09
C GLY A 80 -13.26 2.51 -9.53
N GLU A 81 -13.31 2.66 -8.20
CA GLU A 81 -13.51 3.95 -7.52
C GLU A 81 -12.21 4.77 -7.42
N LEU A 82 -11.07 4.14 -7.71
CA LEU A 82 -9.73 4.71 -7.77
C LEU A 82 -9.05 4.30 -9.07
N ASP A 83 -8.17 5.15 -9.59
CA ASP A 83 -7.26 4.80 -10.68
C ASP A 83 -6.03 4.06 -10.17
N ALA A 84 -5.59 4.41 -8.95
CA ALA A 84 -4.47 3.77 -8.27
C ALA A 84 -4.65 3.81 -6.75
N ASN A 85 -3.89 2.97 -6.04
CA ASN A 85 -3.68 3.16 -4.61
C ASN A 85 -2.19 3.19 -4.26
N PHE A 86 -1.88 3.81 -3.12
CA PHE A 86 -0.53 3.99 -2.61
C PHE A 86 -0.53 3.84 -1.08
N PHE A 87 -0.26 2.62 -0.58
CA PHE A 87 -0.27 2.30 0.85
C PHE A 87 0.40 0.97 1.19
N GLN A 88 0.69 0.14 0.19
CA GLN A 88 1.03 -1.27 0.35
C GLN A 88 2.34 -1.66 -0.33
N HIS A 89 2.89 -2.79 0.10
CA HIS A 89 4.06 -3.44 -0.48
C HIS A 89 3.70 -4.74 -1.20
N THR A 90 4.61 -5.26 -2.02
CA THR A 90 4.37 -6.46 -2.86
C THR A 90 3.83 -7.67 -2.09
N PRO A 91 4.40 -8.11 -0.95
CA PRO A 91 3.86 -9.28 -0.22
C PRO A 91 2.40 -9.09 0.23
N TYR A 92 2.01 -7.88 0.65
CA TYR A 92 0.62 -7.59 0.98
C TYR A 92 -0.30 -7.65 -0.24
N LEU A 93 0.10 -7.00 -1.34
CA LEU A 93 -0.64 -7.03 -2.61
C LEU A 93 -0.92 -8.46 -3.06
N GLU A 94 0.09 -9.33 -3.07
CA GLU A 94 -0.05 -10.71 -3.51
C GLU A 94 -0.94 -11.54 -2.56
N THR A 95 -0.86 -11.29 -1.24
CA THR A 95 -1.74 -11.92 -0.26
C THR A 95 -3.20 -11.52 -0.46
N GLU A 96 -3.47 -10.24 -0.67
CA GLU A 96 -4.82 -9.71 -0.92
C GLU A 96 -5.39 -10.23 -2.25
N LYS A 97 -4.59 -10.25 -3.31
CA LYS A 97 -4.99 -10.87 -4.60
C LYS A 97 -5.41 -12.33 -4.41
N LYS A 98 -4.59 -13.10 -3.71
CA LYS A 98 -4.85 -14.53 -3.46
C LYS A 98 -6.07 -14.75 -2.58
N SER A 99 -6.24 -13.99 -1.52
CA SER A 99 -7.28 -14.21 -0.51
C SER A 99 -8.63 -13.62 -0.88
N LYS A 100 -8.64 -12.47 -1.58
CA LYS A 100 -9.86 -11.71 -1.95
C LYS A 100 -10.22 -11.83 -3.43
N GLY A 101 -9.30 -12.31 -4.28
CA GLY A 101 -9.52 -12.42 -5.72
C GLY A 101 -9.44 -11.09 -6.48
N TYR A 102 -8.87 -10.03 -5.87
CA TYR A 102 -8.75 -8.72 -6.51
C TYR A 102 -7.96 -8.77 -7.81
N LYS A 103 -8.44 -8.05 -8.83
CA LYS A 103 -7.82 -7.92 -10.15
C LYS A 103 -6.98 -6.64 -10.21
N ILE A 104 -5.90 -6.63 -9.46
CA ILE A 104 -5.00 -5.47 -9.30
C ILE A 104 -3.54 -5.91 -9.50
N GLU A 105 -2.69 -4.98 -9.94
CA GLU A 105 -1.27 -5.24 -10.18
C GLU A 105 -0.39 -4.05 -9.77
N SER A 106 0.91 -4.30 -9.56
CA SER A 106 1.89 -3.25 -9.30
C SER A 106 2.24 -2.50 -10.58
N ALA A 107 2.24 -1.17 -10.52
CA ALA A 107 2.73 -0.29 -11.58
C ALA A 107 4.17 0.20 -11.33
N GLY A 108 4.68 0.12 -10.10
CA GLY A 108 6.07 0.48 -9.77
C GLY A 108 6.29 0.74 -8.29
N ASN A 109 7.52 0.48 -7.83
CA ASN A 109 7.96 0.71 -6.45
C ASN A 109 8.35 2.18 -6.26
N ILE A 110 8.05 2.74 -5.10
CA ILE A 110 8.29 4.16 -4.82
C ILE A 110 9.27 4.35 -3.65
N HIS A 111 9.00 3.73 -2.50
CA HIS A 111 9.82 3.90 -1.30
C HIS A 111 9.75 2.68 -0.40
N ILE A 112 10.65 2.61 0.57
CA ILE A 112 10.66 1.61 1.64
C ILE A 112 10.37 2.33 2.94
N GLU A 113 9.55 1.69 3.78
CA GLU A 113 9.26 2.11 5.14
C GLU A 113 9.81 1.04 6.10
N PRO A 114 11.03 1.21 6.65
CA PRO A 114 11.58 0.25 7.58
C PRO A 114 10.66 0.10 8.80
N MET A 115 10.09 -1.09 8.98
CA MET A 115 9.29 -1.41 10.16
C MET A 115 10.17 -1.39 11.41
N ALA A 116 9.59 -1.13 12.57
CA ALA A 116 10.37 -1.06 13.80
C ALA A 116 9.65 -1.65 15.01
N VAL A 117 10.44 -2.08 15.98
CA VAL A 117 9.99 -2.60 17.27
C VAL A 117 10.20 -1.52 18.32
N TYR A 118 9.19 -1.24 19.11
CA TYR A 118 9.19 -0.22 20.15
C TYR A 118 8.96 -0.85 21.51
N SER A 119 9.61 -0.32 22.54
CA SER A 119 9.37 -0.70 23.93
C SER A 119 9.55 0.50 24.84
N LYS A 120 8.68 0.64 25.84
CA LYS A 120 8.87 1.61 26.94
C LYS A 120 9.71 1.04 28.08
N LYS A 121 9.90 -0.27 28.08
CA LYS A 121 10.51 -1.02 29.20
C LYS A 121 11.94 -1.46 28.91
N TYR A 122 12.25 -1.80 27.66
CA TYR A 122 13.50 -2.43 27.26
C TYR A 122 14.22 -1.63 26.20
N LYS A 123 15.55 -1.79 26.11
CA LYS A 123 16.41 -1.06 25.18
C LYS A 123 16.86 -1.87 23.96
N SER A 124 16.71 -3.19 24.01
CA SER A 124 17.01 -4.09 22.90
C SER A 124 16.10 -5.33 22.94
N LEU A 125 16.00 -6.05 21.83
CA LEU A 125 15.28 -7.33 21.79
C LEU A 125 15.87 -8.38 22.73
N LYS A 126 17.19 -8.30 23.00
CA LYS A 126 17.88 -9.23 23.91
C LYS A 126 17.52 -9.01 25.36
N ASP A 127 17.05 -7.81 25.72
CA ASP A 127 16.64 -7.47 27.09
C ASP A 127 15.21 -7.94 27.42
N LEU A 128 14.44 -8.37 26.42
CA LEU A 128 13.08 -8.89 26.64
C LEU A 128 13.13 -10.10 27.61
N PRO A 129 12.18 -10.19 28.57
CA PRO A 129 12.14 -11.28 29.52
C PRO A 129 11.69 -12.61 28.89
N GLU A 130 11.81 -13.69 29.66
CA GLU A 130 11.10 -14.94 29.37
C GLU A 130 9.59 -14.67 29.27
N ASN A 131 8.92 -15.31 28.32
CA ASN A 131 7.48 -15.14 28.03
C ASN A 131 7.08 -13.70 27.66
N ALA A 132 8.00 -12.88 27.17
CA ALA A 132 7.69 -11.53 26.72
C ALA A 132 6.50 -11.52 25.77
N GLU A 133 5.55 -10.60 25.98
CA GLU A 133 4.42 -10.38 25.08
C GLU A 133 4.75 -9.27 24.08
N VAL A 134 4.71 -9.61 22.79
CA VAL A 134 4.98 -8.70 21.69
C VAL A 134 3.70 -8.49 20.89
N PHE A 135 3.20 -7.27 20.88
CA PHE A 135 2.04 -6.90 20.09
C PHE A 135 2.43 -6.68 18.63
N VAL A 136 1.68 -7.29 17.74
CA VAL A 136 1.85 -7.20 16.27
C VAL A 136 0.49 -7.06 15.60
N SER A 137 0.45 -6.64 14.34
CA SER A 137 -0.80 -6.58 13.59
C SER A 137 -1.34 -7.99 13.29
N ASN A 138 -2.64 -8.07 13.06
CA ASN A 138 -3.32 -9.29 12.61
C ASN A 138 -3.14 -9.57 11.10
N ASN A 139 -2.22 -8.87 10.44
CA ASN A 139 -1.95 -9.03 9.02
C ASN A 139 -1.05 -10.26 8.76
N PRO A 140 -1.58 -11.35 8.17
CA PRO A 140 -0.80 -12.57 7.94
C PRO A 140 0.35 -12.38 6.93
N ALA A 141 0.28 -11.36 6.05
CA ALA A 141 1.34 -11.07 5.09
C ALA A 141 2.61 -10.51 5.75
N GLU A 142 2.55 -10.14 7.03
CA GLU A 142 3.67 -9.56 7.77
C GLU A 142 4.27 -10.49 8.83
N GLU A 143 3.73 -11.69 9.04
CA GLU A 143 4.24 -12.60 10.08
C GLU A 143 5.74 -12.90 9.89
N GLY A 144 6.18 -13.18 8.66
CA GLY A 144 7.59 -13.38 8.34
C GLY A 144 8.44 -12.15 8.62
N ARG A 145 7.88 -10.96 8.37
CA ARG A 145 8.51 -9.67 8.66
C ARG A 145 8.69 -9.46 10.17
N PHE A 146 7.68 -9.77 10.97
CA PHE A 146 7.78 -9.73 12.44
C PHE A 146 8.82 -10.70 12.93
N LEU A 147 8.81 -11.95 12.46
CA LEU A 147 9.78 -12.97 12.85
C LEU A 147 11.21 -12.59 12.49
N SER A 148 11.42 -11.83 11.42
CA SER A 148 12.76 -11.42 10.97
C SER A 148 13.53 -10.64 12.03
N PHE A 149 12.87 -9.84 12.87
CA PHE A 149 13.51 -9.12 13.98
C PHE A 149 14.13 -10.10 15.00
N PHE A 150 13.39 -11.12 15.35
CA PHE A 150 13.80 -12.10 16.37
C PHE A 150 14.78 -13.13 15.85
N THR A 151 14.67 -13.50 14.57
CA THR A 151 15.67 -14.38 13.93
C THR A 151 17.02 -13.69 13.80
N LYS A 152 17.05 -12.42 13.37
CA LYS A 152 18.28 -11.61 13.32
C LYS A 152 18.89 -11.39 14.71
N ALA A 153 18.08 -11.28 15.75
CA ALA A 153 18.54 -11.17 17.13
C ALA A 153 19.01 -12.51 17.72
N GLY A 154 18.81 -13.63 17.02
CA GLY A 154 19.16 -14.99 17.47
C GLY A 154 18.24 -15.53 18.58
N LEU A 155 17.05 -14.95 18.75
CA LEU A 155 16.03 -15.33 19.73
C LEU A 155 15.05 -16.39 19.22
N ILE A 156 14.85 -16.45 17.91
CA ILE A 156 13.99 -17.40 17.22
C ILE A 156 14.76 -18.05 16.07
N THR A 157 14.51 -19.31 15.79
CA THR A 157 14.90 -19.99 14.57
C THR A 157 13.66 -20.52 13.84
N LEU A 158 13.69 -20.52 12.51
CA LEU A 158 12.63 -21.06 11.66
C LEU A 158 12.93 -22.52 11.31
N LYS A 159 11.91 -23.27 10.91
CA LYS A 159 12.05 -24.61 10.34
C LYS A 159 12.89 -24.58 9.07
N ASP A 160 13.59 -25.68 8.80
CA ASP A 160 14.47 -25.80 7.67
C ASP A 160 13.68 -25.67 6.33
N GLY A 161 14.22 -24.96 5.35
CA GLY A 161 13.62 -24.76 4.02
C GLY A 161 12.48 -23.72 3.95
N VAL A 162 12.13 -23.06 5.05
CA VAL A 162 11.11 -22.01 5.04
C VAL A 162 11.68 -20.72 4.45
N ASP A 163 10.96 -20.15 3.48
CA ASP A 163 11.24 -18.79 2.97
C ASP A 163 10.92 -17.76 4.07
N PRO A 164 11.91 -17.00 4.59
CA PRO A 164 11.67 -16.06 5.69
C PRO A 164 10.60 -14.99 5.41
N VAL A 165 10.43 -14.58 4.15
CA VAL A 165 9.42 -13.57 3.77
C VAL A 165 8.00 -14.13 3.88
N LYS A 166 7.84 -15.45 3.70
CA LYS A 166 6.56 -16.16 3.74
C LYS A 166 6.32 -16.92 5.05
N ALA A 167 7.29 -16.85 5.96
CA ALA A 167 7.20 -17.55 7.24
C ALA A 167 5.99 -17.07 8.05
N THR A 168 5.41 -18.00 8.81
CA THR A 168 4.31 -17.76 9.74
C THR A 168 4.75 -18.12 11.16
N PHE A 169 3.98 -17.74 12.16
CA PHE A 169 4.27 -18.15 13.55
C PHE A 169 4.29 -19.68 13.75
N LYS A 170 3.65 -20.44 12.86
CA LYS A 170 3.68 -21.93 12.86
C LYS A 170 5.02 -22.49 12.38
N ASP A 171 5.85 -21.68 11.75
CA ASP A 171 7.14 -22.08 11.20
C ASP A 171 8.29 -21.85 12.17
N ILE A 172 8.00 -21.39 13.38
CA ILE A 172 8.98 -21.29 14.45
C ILE A 172 9.45 -22.70 14.84
N LYS A 173 10.77 -22.94 14.81
CA LYS A 173 11.46 -24.17 15.26
C LYS A 173 11.89 -24.05 16.72
N GLU A 174 12.54 -22.95 17.06
CA GLU A 174 12.96 -22.63 18.42
C GLU A 174 12.54 -21.20 18.79
N ASN A 175 12.18 -21.01 20.04
CA ASN A 175 11.85 -19.71 20.62
C ASN A 175 12.51 -19.64 22.00
N LYS A 176 13.74 -19.13 22.05
CA LYS A 176 14.61 -19.21 23.23
C LYS A 176 14.05 -18.55 24.48
N LYS A 177 13.21 -17.53 24.31
CA LYS A 177 12.59 -16.79 25.41
C LYS A 177 11.09 -17.00 25.50
N ASN A 178 10.54 -17.99 24.78
CA ASN A 178 9.10 -18.25 24.73
C ASN A 178 8.28 -17.00 24.44
N ILE A 179 8.75 -16.15 23.51
CA ILE A 179 8.12 -14.88 23.13
C ILE A 179 6.72 -15.17 22.59
N LYS A 180 5.74 -14.45 23.08
CA LYS A 180 4.33 -14.57 22.70
C LYS A 180 3.93 -13.42 21.79
N PHE A 181 3.53 -13.74 20.57
CA PHE A 181 3.02 -12.75 19.62
C PHE A 181 1.53 -12.55 19.81
N ASN A 182 1.12 -11.34 20.18
CA ASN A 182 -0.29 -10.95 20.29
C ASN A 182 -0.70 -10.25 19.00
N ASN A 183 -1.36 -11.00 18.09
CA ASN A 183 -1.81 -10.55 16.77
C ASN A 183 -3.34 -10.38 16.69
N LYS A 184 -3.96 -9.86 17.75
CA LYS A 184 -5.44 -9.76 17.83
C LYS A 184 -6.01 -8.45 17.27
N GLN A 185 -5.19 -7.47 16.96
CA GLN A 185 -5.63 -6.13 16.54
C GLN A 185 -5.06 -5.71 15.19
N SER A 186 -5.74 -4.81 14.52
CA SER A 186 -5.26 -4.24 13.26
C SER A 186 -4.12 -3.24 13.51
N ALA A 187 -3.30 -3.01 12.47
CA ALA A 187 -2.06 -2.24 12.57
C ALA A 187 -2.26 -0.80 13.07
N GLU A 188 -3.38 -0.16 12.73
CA GLU A 188 -3.71 1.22 13.13
C GLU A 188 -3.89 1.39 14.65
N PHE A 189 -4.13 0.30 15.40
CA PHE A 189 -4.28 0.35 16.86
C PHE A 189 -2.97 0.15 17.63
N LEU A 190 -1.92 -0.35 16.99
CA LEU A 190 -0.64 -0.66 17.65
C LEU A 190 0.06 0.56 18.27
N PRO A 191 0.03 1.77 17.68
CA PRO A 191 0.56 2.96 18.36
C PRO A 191 -0.15 3.27 19.66
N LYS A 192 -1.46 3.01 19.77
CA LYS A 192 -2.21 3.18 21.02
C LYS A 192 -1.77 2.17 22.06
N SER A 193 -1.58 0.90 21.69
CA SER A 193 -1.07 -0.13 22.60
C SER A 193 0.32 0.25 23.14
N TYR A 194 1.22 0.74 22.27
CA TYR A 194 2.51 1.28 22.72
C TYR A 194 2.35 2.44 23.69
N ASN A 195 1.48 3.42 23.37
CA ASN A 195 1.26 4.58 24.22
C ASN A 195 0.70 4.22 25.60
N ASN A 196 -0.15 3.21 25.67
CA ASN A 196 -0.70 2.66 26.91
C ASN A 196 0.31 1.81 27.69
N GLY A 197 1.48 1.45 27.13
CA GLY A 197 2.47 0.57 27.76
C GLY A 197 2.04 -0.90 27.79
N GLU A 198 1.16 -1.29 26.87
CA GLU A 198 0.70 -2.68 26.73
C GLU A 198 1.82 -3.57 26.18
N GLY A 199 1.89 -4.81 26.69
CA GLY A 199 2.93 -5.76 26.35
C GLY A 199 4.34 -5.35 26.80
N ASP A 200 5.33 -6.07 26.31
CA ASP A 200 6.75 -5.80 26.55
C ASP A 200 7.39 -5.08 25.36
N ALA A 201 6.88 -5.33 24.16
CA ALA A 201 7.23 -4.60 22.95
C ALA A 201 6.04 -4.57 21.98
N VAL A 202 6.07 -3.61 21.02
CA VAL A 202 5.06 -3.45 19.97
C VAL A 202 5.79 -3.26 18.65
N ILE A 203 5.42 -4.02 17.61
CA ILE A 203 5.93 -3.84 16.25
C ILE A 203 4.94 -2.98 15.47
N ILE A 204 5.39 -1.82 15.02
CA ILE A 204 4.52 -0.82 14.37
C ILE A 204 5.00 -0.54 12.95
N ASN A 205 4.08 -0.54 11.98
CA ASN A 205 4.33 -0.10 10.62
C ASN A 205 4.70 1.39 10.62
N SER A 206 5.68 1.78 9.81
CA SER A 206 6.28 3.11 9.90
C SER A 206 5.32 4.25 9.60
N ASN A 207 4.35 4.08 8.69
CA ASN A 207 3.32 5.10 8.46
C ASN A 207 2.53 5.40 9.74
N TYR A 208 2.05 4.37 10.46
CA TYR A 208 1.33 4.56 11.73
C TYR A 208 2.23 5.08 12.85
N ALA A 209 3.51 4.68 12.88
CA ALA A 209 4.47 5.25 13.81
C ALA A 209 4.65 6.77 13.57
N LEU A 210 4.90 7.18 12.33
CA LEU A 210 5.07 8.58 11.94
C LEU A 210 3.82 9.43 12.21
N GLU A 211 2.63 8.91 11.91
CA GLU A 211 1.35 9.56 12.21
C GLU A 211 1.18 9.82 13.73
N ASN A 212 1.72 8.93 14.55
CA ASN A 212 1.70 9.02 16.01
C ASN A 212 2.96 9.67 16.60
N LYS A 213 3.76 10.37 15.78
CA LYS A 213 4.99 11.09 16.17
C LYS A 213 6.09 10.18 16.75
N LEU A 214 6.07 8.90 16.45
CA LEU A 214 7.15 7.96 16.74
C LEU A 214 8.12 7.93 15.55
N ASN A 215 9.39 8.13 15.83
CA ASN A 215 10.42 8.06 14.80
C ASN A 215 11.04 6.66 14.77
N PRO A 216 10.88 5.87 13.68
CA PRO A 216 11.39 4.50 13.61
C PRO A 216 12.91 4.38 13.86
N VAL A 217 13.68 5.41 13.49
CA VAL A 217 15.15 5.41 13.64
C VAL A 217 15.58 5.75 15.06
N LYS A 218 14.85 6.65 15.75
CA LYS A 218 15.27 7.20 17.05
C LYS A 218 14.62 6.53 18.24
N ASP A 219 13.35 6.12 18.11
CA ASP A 219 12.50 5.73 19.22
C ASP A 219 12.35 4.20 19.34
N SER A 220 12.87 3.46 18.34
CA SER A 220 12.76 2.00 18.33
C SER A 220 13.92 1.31 19.05
N ILE A 221 13.68 0.08 19.48
CA ILE A 221 14.70 -0.83 20.04
C ILE A 221 15.26 -1.79 18.98
N ALA A 222 14.60 -1.88 17.84
CA ALA A 222 15.07 -2.57 16.62
C ALA A 222 14.35 -2.00 15.40
N ILE A 223 15.08 -1.88 14.30
CA ILE A 223 14.57 -1.37 13.03
C ILE A 223 14.99 -2.30 11.89
N GLU A 224 14.16 -2.41 10.89
CA GLU A 224 14.42 -3.16 9.66
C GLU A 224 15.55 -2.51 8.83
N SER A 225 16.29 -3.33 8.09
CA SER A 225 17.34 -2.81 7.20
C SER A 225 16.75 -2.15 5.96
N SER A 226 17.55 -1.27 5.33
CA SER A 226 17.18 -0.60 4.08
C SER A 226 17.07 -1.53 2.85
N ASP A 227 17.57 -2.75 2.95
CA ASP A 227 17.49 -3.79 1.88
C ASP A 227 16.23 -4.65 2.02
N SER A 228 15.18 -4.07 2.56
CA SER A 228 13.89 -4.72 2.79
C SER A 228 13.17 -5.04 1.47
N PRO A 229 12.55 -6.24 1.31
CA PRO A 229 11.75 -6.58 0.15
C PRO A 229 10.36 -5.91 0.16
N TYR A 230 10.07 -5.11 1.18
CA TYR A 230 8.76 -4.50 1.42
C TYR A 230 8.68 -3.07 0.87
N ALA A 231 9.14 -2.87 -0.38
CA ALA A 231 8.97 -1.59 -1.05
C ALA A 231 7.48 -1.28 -1.27
N ASN A 232 7.07 -0.09 -0.87
CA ASN A 232 5.74 0.46 -1.14
C ASN A 232 5.61 0.82 -2.61
N LEU A 233 4.46 0.52 -3.20
CA LEU A 233 4.23 0.57 -4.62
C LEU A 233 2.93 1.32 -4.96
N ILE A 234 2.84 1.74 -6.21
CA ILE A 234 1.57 2.12 -6.83
C ILE A 234 0.90 0.85 -7.35
N ALA A 235 -0.30 0.54 -6.85
CA ALA A 235 -1.14 -0.51 -7.39
C ALA A 235 -2.24 0.07 -8.27
N VAL A 236 -2.58 -0.64 -9.33
CA VAL A 236 -3.61 -0.29 -10.32
C VAL A 236 -4.46 -1.51 -10.65
N LYS A 237 -5.58 -1.33 -11.31
CA LYS A 237 -6.37 -2.44 -11.85
C LYS A 237 -5.57 -3.18 -12.92
N GLU A 238 -5.70 -4.51 -13.01
CA GLU A 238 -5.00 -5.32 -14.01
C GLU A 238 -5.24 -4.80 -15.43
N GLY A 239 -4.16 -4.69 -16.21
CA GLY A 239 -4.15 -4.15 -17.56
C GLY A 239 -3.91 -2.64 -17.67
N HIS A 240 -3.93 -1.89 -16.54
CA HIS A 240 -3.82 -0.43 -16.51
C HIS A 240 -2.44 0.13 -16.15
N LYS A 241 -1.46 -0.70 -15.77
CA LYS A 241 -0.11 -0.21 -15.40
C LYS A 241 0.62 0.54 -16.52
N ASN A 242 0.19 0.34 -17.76
CA ASN A 242 0.79 0.98 -18.93
C ASN A 242 0.03 2.23 -19.39
N ASP A 243 -1.06 2.60 -18.77
CA ASP A 243 -1.81 3.81 -19.08
C ASP A 243 -0.92 5.05 -18.93
N ALA A 244 -1.07 6.03 -19.82
CA ALA A 244 -0.23 7.22 -19.86
C ALA A 244 -0.26 7.98 -18.52
N LYS A 245 -1.44 8.13 -17.90
CA LYS A 245 -1.63 8.79 -16.62
C LYS A 245 -0.95 8.03 -15.45
N ILE A 246 -0.94 6.70 -15.48
CA ILE A 246 -0.28 5.89 -14.45
C ILE A 246 1.24 5.94 -14.59
N LYS A 247 1.76 5.87 -15.83
CA LYS A 247 3.19 6.09 -16.07
C LYS A 247 3.67 7.47 -15.62
N ALA A 248 2.86 8.51 -15.87
CA ALA A 248 3.14 9.86 -15.40
C ALA A 248 3.18 9.92 -13.86
N LEU A 249 2.20 9.30 -13.17
CA LEU A 249 2.15 9.21 -11.71
C LEU A 249 3.39 8.55 -11.12
N VAL A 250 3.75 7.36 -11.61
CA VAL A 250 4.94 6.62 -11.14
C VAL A 250 6.21 7.42 -11.38
N LYS A 251 6.38 7.98 -12.59
CA LYS A 251 7.53 8.82 -12.96
C LYS A 251 7.64 10.06 -12.06
N ALA A 252 6.52 10.72 -11.76
CA ALA A 252 6.51 11.89 -10.87
C ALA A 252 6.92 11.51 -9.44
N LEU A 253 6.41 10.40 -8.90
CA LEU A 253 6.78 9.90 -7.58
C LEU A 253 8.24 9.40 -7.49
N GLN A 254 8.80 8.92 -8.59
CA GLN A 254 10.21 8.49 -8.69
C GLN A 254 11.17 9.62 -9.09
N SER A 255 10.67 10.85 -9.26
CA SER A 255 11.48 12.00 -9.64
C SER A 255 12.57 12.32 -8.61
N LYS A 256 13.58 13.06 -9.05
CA LYS A 256 14.63 13.54 -8.17
C LYS A 256 14.07 14.42 -7.05
N GLU A 257 13.10 15.26 -7.37
CA GLU A 257 12.45 16.18 -6.43
C GLU A 257 11.79 15.42 -5.27
N VAL A 258 11.05 14.35 -5.57
CA VAL A 258 10.39 13.53 -4.55
C VAL A 258 11.42 12.72 -3.75
N LYS A 259 12.45 12.18 -4.39
CA LYS A 259 13.56 11.48 -3.70
C LYS A 259 14.31 12.39 -2.74
N ASP A 260 14.70 13.57 -3.19
CA ASP A 260 15.36 14.59 -2.36
C ASP A 260 14.47 15.00 -1.16
N TYR A 261 13.15 15.12 -1.40
CA TYR A 261 12.19 15.40 -0.34
C TYR A 261 12.17 14.28 0.71
N ILE A 262 12.14 13.02 0.28
CA ILE A 262 12.17 11.86 1.18
C ILE A 262 13.44 11.89 2.04
N GLU A 263 14.62 11.99 1.43
CA GLU A 263 15.91 11.98 2.12
C GLU A 263 16.02 13.11 3.15
N LYS A 264 15.62 14.32 2.77
CA LYS A 264 15.69 15.51 3.61
C LYS A 264 14.76 15.43 4.82
N ASN A 265 13.51 14.97 4.63
CA ASN A 265 12.46 15.08 5.63
C ASN A 265 12.31 13.84 6.51
N TYR A 266 12.57 12.64 5.97
CA TYR A 266 12.37 11.39 6.70
C TYR A 266 13.65 10.79 7.28
N LYS A 267 14.84 11.16 6.79
CA LYS A 267 16.15 10.83 7.38
C LYS A 267 16.29 9.34 7.75
N GLY A 268 15.89 8.45 6.85
CA GLY A 268 15.95 6.99 7.02
C GLY A 268 14.68 6.34 7.57
N SER A 269 13.70 7.12 8.07
CA SER A 269 12.37 6.57 8.42
C SER A 269 11.55 6.20 7.19
N VAL A 270 11.84 6.83 6.06
CA VAL A 270 11.37 6.50 4.73
C VAL A 270 12.56 6.60 3.79
N ILE A 271 12.71 5.67 2.86
CA ILE A 271 13.88 5.56 1.97
C ILE A 271 13.37 5.40 0.53
N PRO A 272 13.88 6.17 -0.46
CA PRO A 272 13.50 5.95 -1.86
C PRO A 272 13.79 4.51 -2.29
N ALA A 273 12.87 3.88 -3.02
CA ALA A 273 13.14 2.57 -3.63
C ALA A 273 14.21 2.72 -4.74
N LYS A 274 15.02 1.65 -4.90
CA LYS A 274 16.05 1.56 -5.95
C LYS A 274 15.43 1.33 -7.31
#